data_1531fed11b6477a803c468147132cf86
#
_entry.id   1531fed11b6477a803c468147132cf86
#
_cell.length_a   1.000
_cell.length_b   1.000
_cell.length_c   1.000
_cell.angle_alpha   90.00
_cell.angle_beta   90.00
_cell.angle_gamma   90.00
#
_symmetry.space_group_name_H-M   'P 1'
#
loop_
_entity.id
_entity.type
_entity.pdbx_description
1 polymer ?
#
loop_
_entity_poly.entity_id
_entity_poly.type
_entity_poly.pdbx_seq_one_letter_code
_entity_poly.pdbx_strand_id
1 'polypeptide(L)'
;MSNAVVTRFAPSPTGFLHIGGGRTALFNWLYARRHGGKMLLRIEDTDRERSTDAAITAILDGLEWLGLDWDGQTVYQFQRAARHREVAEQMLAAGKAYHCYATPAELDEMREKARAEGKPLRYDGRWRDRDPATAPAGVKPVIRLKAPQTGETVVNDEVQGRVVWQNENLDDLVLLRSDGNPTYMLAVVVDDHDMGVTHVIRGDDHLTNAARQTQIYDALGWDVPSMSHIPLIHGPDGAKLSKRHGALGIDAYRSMGYLPAALRNYLVRLGWSHGDQEVFSTQEMIDAFNLSSIGRSPARFDYAKLENLNGLYMRQSSDQELLDALKVILPEIGPARGVAPTLSPELEAKFLAAMPGLKERAKTLVELLDSAFYLYAPRPLKLDEKAAGLLDDAARQRLSQIAEKLAAVADWMPAPLEAAVRAYAEENGLKLGQAAQPLRAALTGRAMSPGLFDVMAVLGREETLARLADQA
;
A
#
# COMPACT_ATOMS: atom_id res chain seq x y z
N MET A 1 7.84 4.98 -35.43
CA MET A 1 8.24 4.07 -34.34
C MET A 1 7.42 4.50 -33.14
N SER A 2 6.57 3.64 -32.55
CA SER A 2 5.86 4.00 -31.32
C SER A 2 6.91 4.18 -30.22
N ASN A 3 6.97 5.37 -29.62
CA ASN A 3 7.84 5.59 -28.48
C ASN A 3 7.48 4.56 -27.39
N ALA A 4 8.50 3.92 -26.80
CA ALA A 4 8.28 2.99 -25.71
C ALA A 4 7.50 3.70 -24.56
N VAL A 5 6.55 3.00 -23.94
CA VAL A 5 5.79 3.55 -22.81
C VAL A 5 6.72 3.84 -21.65
N VAL A 6 6.67 5.05 -21.14
CA VAL A 6 7.38 5.48 -19.91
C VAL A 6 6.36 6.11 -18.99
N THR A 7 6.12 5.46 -17.86
CA THR A 7 5.33 5.99 -16.75
C THR A 7 6.23 6.45 -15.62
N ARG A 8 5.67 7.09 -14.60
CA ARG A 8 6.39 7.42 -13.38
C ARG A 8 5.49 7.38 -12.15
N PHE A 9 6.03 6.92 -11.05
CA PHE A 9 5.49 7.20 -9.73
C PHE A 9 6.26 8.37 -9.12
N ALA A 10 5.54 9.39 -8.64
CA ALA A 10 6.13 10.66 -8.21
C ALA A 10 5.57 11.08 -6.84
N PRO A 11 5.93 10.36 -5.74
CA PRO A 11 5.44 10.66 -4.41
C PRO A 11 6.15 11.86 -3.78
N SER A 12 5.39 12.67 -3.01
CA SER A 12 5.96 13.65 -2.09
C SER A 12 6.28 12.98 -0.75
N PRO A 13 7.53 13.09 -0.23
CA PRO A 13 7.95 12.35 0.96
C PRO A 13 7.56 13.10 2.26
N THR A 14 6.26 13.31 2.44
CA THR A 14 5.66 13.97 3.62
C THR A 14 5.12 12.99 4.65
N GLY A 15 5.43 11.70 4.51
CA GLY A 15 5.00 10.61 5.39
C GLY A 15 5.16 9.25 4.72
N PHE A 16 4.55 8.22 5.31
CA PHE A 16 4.56 6.86 4.78
C PHE A 16 3.83 6.76 3.43
N LEU A 17 4.20 5.75 2.63
CA LEU A 17 3.47 5.41 1.41
C LEU A 17 2.06 4.92 1.79
N HIS A 18 1.07 5.80 1.69
CA HIS A 18 -0.31 5.42 2.00
C HIS A 18 -0.91 4.56 0.88
N ILE A 19 -1.99 3.87 1.21
CA ILE A 19 -2.64 2.89 0.31
C ILE A 19 -3.01 3.46 -1.07
N GLY A 20 -3.43 4.71 -1.14
CA GLY A 20 -3.73 5.39 -2.42
C GLY A 20 -2.49 5.63 -3.27
N GLY A 21 -1.36 5.96 -2.63
CA GLY A 21 -0.05 6.05 -3.29
C GLY A 21 0.39 4.68 -3.82
N GLY A 22 0.25 3.62 -3.01
CA GLY A 22 0.53 2.24 -3.41
C GLY A 22 -0.29 1.80 -4.64
N ARG A 23 -1.58 2.15 -4.69
CA ARG A 23 -2.42 1.89 -5.87
C ARG A 23 -1.95 2.67 -7.10
N THR A 24 -1.61 3.95 -6.93
CA THR A 24 -1.09 4.77 -8.04
C THR A 24 0.22 4.20 -8.58
N ALA A 25 1.14 3.79 -7.70
CA ALA A 25 2.37 3.12 -8.10
C ALA A 25 2.08 1.83 -8.87
N LEU A 26 1.19 0.98 -8.35
CA LEU A 26 0.78 -0.27 -8.98
C LEU A 26 0.22 -0.05 -10.40
N PHE A 27 -0.64 0.96 -10.60
CA PHE A 27 -1.22 1.25 -11.92
C PHE A 27 -0.16 1.71 -12.93
N ASN A 28 0.78 2.57 -12.51
CA ASN A 28 1.93 2.96 -13.33
C ASN A 28 2.80 1.76 -13.70
N TRP A 29 3.07 0.88 -12.72
CA TRP A 29 3.87 -0.31 -12.89
C TRP A 29 3.22 -1.31 -13.84
N LEU A 30 1.94 -1.64 -13.63
CA LEU A 30 1.19 -2.57 -14.47
C LEU A 30 1.13 -2.08 -15.93
N TYR A 31 0.85 -0.79 -16.12
CA TYR A 31 0.77 -0.21 -17.47
C TYR A 31 2.12 -0.26 -18.19
N ALA A 32 3.20 0.09 -17.49
CA ALA A 32 4.55 0.00 -18.04
C ALA A 32 4.91 -1.44 -18.40
N ARG A 33 4.73 -2.39 -17.48
CA ARG A 33 5.09 -3.81 -17.70
C ARG A 33 4.27 -4.44 -18.83
N ARG A 34 2.98 -4.16 -18.92
CA ARG A 34 2.13 -4.63 -20.02
C ARG A 34 2.66 -4.22 -21.40
N HIS A 35 3.16 -3.01 -21.52
CA HIS A 35 3.64 -2.46 -22.78
C HIS A 35 5.14 -2.67 -23.04
N GLY A 36 5.82 -3.48 -22.19
CA GLY A 36 7.27 -3.65 -22.28
C GLY A 36 8.05 -2.34 -22.10
N GLY A 37 7.45 -1.38 -21.42
CA GLY A 37 7.97 -0.04 -21.16
C GLY A 37 8.70 0.07 -19.82
N LYS A 38 8.83 1.30 -19.33
CA LYS A 38 9.53 1.63 -18.08
C LYS A 38 8.62 2.32 -17.08
N MET A 39 8.75 1.99 -15.80
CA MET A 39 8.25 2.81 -14.71
C MET A 39 9.43 3.50 -14.03
N LEU A 40 9.42 4.82 -13.98
CA LEU A 40 10.44 5.64 -13.31
C LEU A 40 9.96 6.06 -11.91
N LEU A 41 10.91 6.34 -11.02
CA LEU A 41 10.62 6.86 -9.69
C LEU A 41 11.21 8.26 -9.53
N ARG A 42 10.36 9.22 -9.13
CA ARG A 42 10.77 10.57 -8.77
C ARG A 42 10.28 10.94 -7.38
N ILE A 43 11.15 11.31 -6.49
CA ILE A 43 10.81 11.84 -5.16
C ILE A 43 10.61 13.36 -5.28
N GLU A 44 9.39 13.83 -5.02
CA GLU A 44 9.04 15.25 -5.08
C GLU A 44 9.31 15.94 -3.73
N ASP A 45 10.58 16.17 -3.45
CA ASP A 45 11.15 16.69 -2.19
C ASP A 45 11.47 18.20 -2.23
N THR A 46 10.74 18.97 -3.04
CA THR A 46 10.92 20.43 -3.15
C THR A 46 10.51 21.19 -1.88
N ASP A 47 9.62 20.64 -1.06
CA ASP A 47 9.28 21.14 0.27
C ASP A 47 10.20 20.49 1.31
N ARG A 48 11.37 21.12 1.54
CA ARG A 48 12.42 20.58 2.42
C ARG A 48 12.03 20.49 3.89
N GLU A 49 11.10 21.30 4.35
CA GLU A 49 10.65 21.29 5.75
C GLU A 49 9.80 20.03 6.05
N ARG A 50 9.02 19.58 5.07
CA ARG A 50 8.16 18.38 5.21
C ARG A 50 8.77 17.12 4.64
N SER A 51 9.85 17.21 3.87
CA SER A 51 10.53 16.06 3.27
C SER A 51 11.60 15.53 4.20
N THR A 52 11.45 14.28 4.66
CA THR A 52 12.42 13.65 5.55
C THR A 52 13.00 12.38 4.92
N ASP A 53 14.27 12.07 5.26
CA ASP A 53 14.91 10.83 4.78
C ASP A 53 14.16 9.57 5.25
N ALA A 54 13.59 9.60 6.45
CA ALA A 54 12.77 8.52 6.96
C ALA A 54 11.51 8.28 6.11
N ALA A 55 10.86 9.35 5.63
CA ALA A 55 9.71 9.24 4.75
C ALA A 55 10.11 8.72 3.36
N ILE A 56 11.28 9.11 2.84
CA ILE A 56 11.81 8.58 1.59
C ILE A 56 12.08 7.08 1.73
N THR A 57 12.80 6.67 2.77
CA THR A 57 13.07 5.25 3.06
C THR A 57 11.76 4.45 3.16
N ALA A 58 10.77 4.95 3.90
CA ALA A 58 9.48 4.26 4.04
C ALA A 58 8.72 4.12 2.71
N ILE A 59 8.86 5.07 1.77
CA ILE A 59 8.29 4.95 0.42
C ILE A 59 9.00 3.85 -0.37
N LEU A 60 10.34 3.83 -0.36
CA LEU A 60 11.14 2.85 -1.07
C LEU A 60 10.87 1.43 -0.54
N ASP A 61 10.91 1.24 0.78
CA ASP A 61 10.61 -0.03 1.45
C ASP A 61 9.18 -0.52 1.14
N GLY A 62 8.21 0.41 1.09
CA GLY A 62 6.83 0.09 0.75
C GLY A 62 6.67 -0.38 -0.70
N LEU A 63 7.36 0.24 -1.66
CA LEU A 63 7.38 -0.18 -3.06
C LEU A 63 8.07 -1.53 -3.22
N GLU A 64 9.21 -1.73 -2.58
CA GLU A 64 9.98 -2.98 -2.60
C GLU A 64 9.16 -4.12 -2.01
N TRP A 65 8.53 -3.91 -0.85
CA TRP A 65 7.66 -4.92 -0.24
C TRP A 65 6.45 -5.26 -1.12
N LEU A 66 5.87 -4.27 -1.82
CA LEU A 66 4.82 -4.52 -2.81
C LEU A 66 5.35 -5.22 -4.07
N GLY A 67 6.67 -5.39 -4.25
CA GLY A 67 7.28 -5.93 -5.46
C GLY A 67 7.08 -5.03 -6.68
N LEU A 68 7.06 -3.72 -6.48
CA LEU A 68 6.94 -2.70 -7.52
C LEU A 68 8.32 -2.10 -7.81
N ASP A 69 9.10 -2.79 -8.60
CA ASP A 69 10.41 -2.33 -9.07
C ASP A 69 10.29 -1.18 -10.09
N TRP A 70 11.28 -0.29 -10.09
CA TRP A 70 11.35 0.82 -11.03
C TRP A 70 12.64 0.78 -11.83
N ASP A 71 12.60 1.43 -12.99
CA ASP A 71 13.68 1.42 -13.96
C ASP A 71 14.61 2.62 -13.76
N GLY A 72 15.91 2.39 -13.78
CA GLY A 72 16.92 3.42 -13.66
C GLY A 72 17.12 3.94 -12.23
N GLN A 73 17.70 5.13 -12.13
CA GLN A 73 17.97 5.76 -10.83
C GLN A 73 16.75 6.56 -10.34
N THR A 74 16.56 6.59 -9.03
CA THR A 74 15.56 7.47 -8.42
C THR A 74 15.96 8.93 -8.63
N VAL A 75 15.04 9.72 -9.19
CA VAL A 75 15.25 11.15 -9.39
C VAL A 75 14.74 11.92 -8.16
N TYR A 76 15.57 12.83 -7.64
CA TYR A 76 15.21 13.73 -6.53
C TYR A 76 14.96 15.12 -7.09
N GLN A 77 13.75 15.61 -6.95
CA GLN A 77 13.29 16.84 -7.61
C GLN A 77 14.05 18.08 -7.12
N PHE A 78 14.38 18.15 -5.83
CA PHE A 78 15.16 19.25 -5.27
C PHE A 78 16.55 19.39 -5.92
N GLN A 79 17.20 18.28 -6.27
CA GLN A 79 18.51 18.31 -6.94
C GLN A 79 18.44 18.91 -8.35
N ARG A 80 17.26 19.02 -8.93
CA ARG A 80 17.01 19.55 -10.27
C ARG A 80 16.64 21.04 -10.30
N ALA A 81 16.68 21.73 -9.15
CA ALA A 81 16.29 23.14 -9.04
C ALA A 81 17.00 24.08 -10.02
N ALA A 82 18.26 23.81 -10.36
CA ALA A 82 19.01 24.59 -11.38
C ALA A 82 18.37 24.44 -12.78
N ARG A 83 17.97 23.22 -13.16
CA ARG A 83 17.29 22.93 -14.43
C ARG A 83 15.92 23.62 -14.51
N HIS A 84 15.17 23.57 -13.43
CA HIS A 84 13.87 24.25 -13.35
C HIS A 84 14.00 25.77 -13.52
N ARG A 85 15.03 26.39 -12.94
CA ARG A 85 15.34 27.82 -13.13
C ARG A 85 15.70 28.14 -14.56
N GLU A 86 16.59 27.34 -15.15
CA GLU A 86 16.99 27.48 -16.55
C GLU A 86 15.76 27.49 -17.48
N VAL A 87 14.82 26.58 -17.31
CA VAL A 87 13.61 26.53 -18.12
C VAL A 87 12.72 27.74 -17.90
N ALA A 88 12.55 28.19 -16.65
CA ALA A 88 11.78 29.42 -16.37
C ALA A 88 12.41 30.66 -17.03
N GLU A 89 13.73 30.76 -17.03
CA GLU A 89 14.48 31.83 -17.69
C GLU A 89 14.37 31.75 -19.22
N GLN A 90 14.41 30.54 -19.79
CA GLN A 90 14.14 30.32 -21.23
C GLN A 90 12.74 30.79 -21.61
N MET A 91 11.72 30.46 -20.81
CA MET A 91 10.35 30.93 -21.05
C MET A 91 10.25 32.45 -20.96
N LEU A 92 10.97 33.07 -20.01
CA LEU A 92 11.04 34.52 -19.87
C LEU A 92 11.67 35.18 -21.11
N ALA A 93 12.81 34.66 -21.56
CA ALA A 93 13.52 35.16 -22.76
C ALA A 93 12.69 34.99 -24.05
N ALA A 94 11.88 33.92 -24.13
CA ALA A 94 10.95 33.66 -25.23
C ALA A 94 9.64 34.47 -25.15
N GLY A 95 9.44 35.32 -24.15
CA GLY A 95 8.20 36.09 -23.94
C GLY A 95 6.99 35.23 -23.57
N LYS A 96 7.23 34.01 -23.11
CA LYS A 96 6.20 33.06 -22.62
C LYS A 96 5.97 33.19 -21.13
N ALA A 97 6.80 33.95 -20.44
CA ALA A 97 6.70 34.28 -19.02
C ALA A 97 7.06 35.73 -18.82
N TYR A 98 6.82 36.26 -17.62
CA TYR A 98 7.15 37.63 -17.24
C TYR A 98 7.47 37.76 -15.75
N HIS A 99 8.20 38.81 -15.39
CA HIS A 99 8.45 39.18 -14.00
C HIS A 99 7.22 39.83 -13.37
N CYS A 100 6.79 39.29 -12.23
CA CYS A 100 5.70 39.86 -11.45
C CYS A 100 6.23 40.33 -10.10
N TYR A 101 6.04 41.61 -9.84
CA TYR A 101 6.48 42.31 -8.63
C TYR A 101 5.29 42.60 -7.68
N ALA A 102 4.18 41.90 -7.84
CA ALA A 102 3.04 42.05 -6.93
C ALA A 102 3.43 41.69 -5.50
N THR A 103 3.24 42.65 -4.59
CA THR A 103 3.52 42.47 -3.17
C THR A 103 2.47 41.55 -2.50
N PRO A 104 2.79 40.94 -1.35
CA PRO A 104 1.80 40.20 -0.57
C PRO A 104 0.55 41.02 -0.25
N ALA A 105 0.69 42.28 0.09
CA ALA A 105 -0.42 43.18 0.39
C ALA A 105 -1.35 43.41 -0.83
N GLU A 106 -0.77 43.63 -2.02
CA GLU A 106 -1.55 43.76 -3.27
C GLU A 106 -2.27 42.44 -3.62
N LEU A 107 -1.64 41.28 -3.37
CA LEU A 107 -2.28 39.98 -3.61
C LEU A 107 -3.41 39.71 -2.63
N ASP A 108 -3.28 40.15 -1.38
CA ASP A 108 -4.36 40.00 -0.37
C ASP A 108 -5.53 40.92 -0.66
N GLU A 109 -5.27 42.21 -1.02
CA GLU A 109 -6.32 43.13 -1.49
C GLU A 109 -7.07 42.58 -2.69
N MET A 110 -6.34 42.03 -3.67
CA MET A 110 -6.97 41.39 -4.84
C MET A 110 -7.86 40.22 -4.45
N ARG A 111 -7.43 39.36 -3.50
CA ARG A 111 -8.21 38.21 -3.00
C ARG A 111 -9.46 38.68 -2.24
N GLU A 112 -9.32 39.68 -1.38
CA GLU A 112 -10.45 40.24 -0.63
C GLU A 112 -11.50 40.84 -1.57
N LYS A 113 -11.05 41.61 -2.56
CA LYS A 113 -11.96 42.16 -3.59
C LYS A 113 -12.66 41.04 -4.36
N ALA A 114 -11.97 40.02 -4.80
CA ALA A 114 -12.57 38.90 -5.50
C ALA A 114 -13.61 38.16 -4.63
N ARG A 115 -13.32 37.98 -3.33
CA ARG A 115 -14.30 37.41 -2.37
C ARG A 115 -15.52 38.28 -2.21
N ALA A 116 -15.35 39.59 -2.05
CA ALA A 116 -16.44 40.54 -1.92
C ALA A 116 -17.36 40.56 -3.16
N GLU A 117 -16.78 40.36 -4.34
CA GLU A 117 -17.48 40.31 -5.63
C GLU A 117 -18.01 38.92 -6.00
N GLY A 118 -17.78 37.88 -5.16
CA GLY A 118 -18.15 36.49 -5.46
C GLY A 118 -17.42 35.89 -6.66
N LYS A 119 -16.24 36.43 -7.00
CA LYS A 119 -15.41 36.00 -8.12
C LYS A 119 -14.37 34.93 -7.69
N PRO A 120 -13.90 34.08 -8.59
CA PRO A 120 -12.81 33.17 -8.32
C PRO A 120 -11.52 33.90 -7.86
N LEU A 121 -10.81 33.31 -6.91
CA LEU A 121 -9.54 33.84 -6.39
C LEU A 121 -8.42 33.61 -7.41
N ARG A 122 -8.27 34.49 -8.36
CA ARG A 122 -7.25 34.43 -9.43
C ARG A 122 -6.36 35.64 -9.39
N TYR A 123 -5.13 35.49 -9.90
CA TYR A 123 -4.25 36.61 -10.14
C TYR A 123 -4.79 37.45 -11.31
N ASP A 124 -4.86 38.76 -11.14
CA ASP A 124 -5.52 39.68 -12.08
C ASP A 124 -4.65 40.10 -13.27
N GLY A 125 -3.41 39.63 -13.35
CA GLY A 125 -2.51 39.93 -14.45
C GLY A 125 -1.87 41.34 -14.38
N ARG A 126 -1.98 42.05 -13.25
CA ARG A 126 -1.53 43.44 -13.10
C ARG A 126 -0.09 43.73 -13.52
N TRP A 127 0.79 42.71 -13.54
CA TRP A 127 2.19 42.84 -13.97
C TRP A 127 2.46 42.28 -15.37
N ARG A 128 1.46 41.71 -16.02
CA ARG A 128 1.65 40.98 -17.27
C ARG A 128 2.25 41.81 -18.40
N ASP A 129 1.78 43.05 -18.55
CA ASP A 129 2.23 43.98 -19.58
C ASP A 129 2.75 45.29 -18.99
N ARG A 130 3.02 45.30 -17.67
CA ARG A 130 3.57 46.47 -16.96
C ARG A 130 5.08 46.50 -17.09
N ASP A 131 5.63 47.71 -17.28
CA ASP A 131 7.08 47.92 -17.36
C ASP A 131 7.77 47.51 -16.04
N PRO A 132 8.71 46.57 -16.07
CA PRO A 132 9.49 46.17 -14.90
C PRO A 132 10.24 47.33 -14.22
N ALA A 133 10.59 48.41 -14.98
CA ALA A 133 11.20 49.61 -14.42
C ALA A 133 10.33 50.33 -13.39
N THR A 134 9.00 50.08 -13.39
CA THR A 134 8.06 50.63 -12.40
C THR A 134 7.93 49.78 -11.13
N ALA A 135 8.78 48.78 -10.98
CA ALA A 135 8.73 47.88 -9.82
C ALA A 135 9.04 48.62 -8.51
N PRO A 136 8.36 48.29 -7.42
CA PRO A 136 8.68 48.83 -6.10
C PRO A 136 10.11 48.49 -5.68
N ALA A 137 10.82 49.45 -5.10
CA ALA A 137 12.19 49.23 -4.66
C ALA A 137 12.27 48.07 -3.63
N GLY A 138 13.25 47.17 -3.83
CA GLY A 138 13.51 46.07 -2.92
C GLY A 138 12.58 44.84 -3.08
N VAL A 139 11.59 44.88 -3.96
CA VAL A 139 10.74 43.73 -4.23
C VAL A 139 11.42 42.80 -5.21
N LYS A 140 11.66 41.55 -4.80
CA LYS A 140 12.15 40.49 -5.70
C LYS A 140 10.97 39.91 -6.50
N PRO A 141 11.12 39.81 -7.84
CA PRO A 141 10.04 39.28 -8.66
C PRO A 141 9.86 37.76 -8.50
N VAL A 142 8.65 37.32 -8.77
CA VAL A 142 8.38 35.92 -9.18
C VAL A 142 8.31 35.85 -10.70
N ILE A 143 8.57 34.71 -11.29
CA ILE A 143 8.30 34.46 -12.73
C ILE A 143 6.93 33.83 -12.86
N ARG A 144 6.06 34.42 -13.68
CA ARG A 144 4.75 33.91 -14.00
C ARG A 144 4.64 33.48 -15.45
N LEU A 145 3.89 32.40 -15.69
CA LEU A 145 3.50 32.00 -17.05
C LEU A 145 2.65 33.14 -17.68
N LYS A 146 2.91 33.43 -18.93
CA LYS A 146 2.05 34.28 -19.78
C LYS A 146 0.98 33.38 -20.40
N ALA A 147 -0.02 32.95 -19.59
CA ALA A 147 -1.04 31.99 -19.98
C ALA A 147 -1.98 32.56 -21.07
N PRO A 148 -2.58 31.72 -21.93
CA PRO A 148 -3.63 32.17 -22.85
C PRO A 148 -4.83 32.74 -22.09
N GLN A 149 -5.34 33.91 -22.52
CA GLN A 149 -6.46 34.61 -21.84
C GLN A 149 -7.82 34.27 -22.47
N THR A 150 -7.82 33.83 -23.73
CA THR A 150 -9.03 33.49 -24.50
C THR A 150 -8.95 32.08 -25.07
N GLY A 151 -10.07 31.54 -25.48
CA GLY A 151 -10.15 30.17 -25.98
C GLY A 151 -10.19 29.11 -24.87
N GLU A 152 -9.82 27.91 -25.20
CA GLU A 152 -9.95 26.73 -24.35
C GLU A 152 -8.63 26.00 -24.18
N THR A 153 -8.38 25.45 -23.00
CA THR A 153 -7.39 24.39 -22.75
C THR A 153 -8.12 23.06 -22.62
N VAL A 154 -7.73 22.09 -23.45
CA VAL A 154 -8.38 20.78 -23.50
C VAL A 154 -7.40 19.71 -23.05
N VAL A 155 -7.84 18.87 -22.12
CA VAL A 155 -7.13 17.65 -21.72
C VAL A 155 -7.97 16.45 -22.15
N ASN A 156 -7.45 15.62 -23.04
CA ASN A 156 -8.04 14.34 -23.40
C ASN A 156 -7.50 13.30 -22.43
N ASP A 157 -8.24 13.04 -21.37
CA ASP A 157 -7.84 12.12 -20.30
C ASP A 157 -8.34 10.71 -20.59
N GLU A 158 -7.46 9.70 -20.46
CA GLU A 158 -7.79 8.31 -20.79
C GLU A 158 -8.86 7.71 -19.85
N VAL A 159 -9.02 8.27 -18.64
CA VAL A 159 -10.00 7.81 -17.65
C VAL A 159 -11.20 8.75 -17.58
N GLN A 160 -10.96 10.07 -17.43
CA GLN A 160 -12.02 11.07 -17.25
C GLN A 160 -12.65 11.51 -18.56
N GLY A 161 -12.00 11.21 -19.70
CA GLY A 161 -12.44 11.63 -21.02
C GLY A 161 -12.01 13.07 -21.34
N ARG A 162 -12.69 13.70 -22.28
CA ARG A 162 -12.36 15.06 -22.70
C ARG A 162 -12.81 16.07 -21.64
N VAL A 163 -11.88 16.77 -21.02
CA VAL A 163 -12.12 17.84 -20.04
C VAL A 163 -11.65 19.16 -20.61
N VAL A 164 -12.49 20.19 -20.49
CA VAL A 164 -12.29 21.50 -21.11
C VAL A 164 -12.29 22.59 -20.04
N TRP A 165 -11.31 23.47 -20.11
CA TRP A 165 -11.27 24.70 -19.29
C TRP A 165 -11.27 25.91 -20.20
N GLN A 166 -12.17 26.88 -19.92
CA GLN A 166 -12.11 28.19 -20.54
C GLN A 166 -10.87 28.93 -19.98
N ASN A 167 -10.00 29.43 -20.87
CA ASN A 167 -8.73 30.05 -20.47
C ASN A 167 -8.94 31.29 -19.60
N GLU A 168 -10.06 32.00 -19.79
CA GLU A 168 -10.47 33.09 -18.89
C GLU A 168 -10.63 32.67 -17.43
N ASN A 169 -10.79 31.35 -17.16
CA ASN A 169 -10.88 30.76 -15.82
C ASN A 169 -9.55 30.26 -15.26
N LEU A 170 -8.48 30.35 -16.03
CA LEU A 170 -7.12 30.04 -15.61
C LEU A 170 -6.33 31.37 -15.45
N ASP A 171 -5.41 31.38 -14.48
CA ASP A 171 -4.60 32.57 -14.21
C ASP A 171 -3.13 32.35 -14.60
N ASP A 172 -2.39 33.46 -14.68
CA ASP A 172 -0.94 33.43 -14.89
C ASP A 172 -0.26 32.84 -13.64
N LEU A 173 -0.07 31.52 -13.63
CA LEU A 173 0.50 30.82 -12.48
C LEU A 173 1.96 31.19 -12.25
N VAL A 174 2.41 31.13 -11.00
CA VAL A 174 3.82 31.29 -10.65
C VAL A 174 4.58 30.03 -11.08
N LEU A 175 5.63 30.23 -11.88
CA LEU A 175 6.58 29.19 -12.29
C LEU A 175 7.75 29.11 -11.31
N LEU A 176 8.34 30.26 -11.01
CA LEU A 176 9.48 30.38 -10.11
C LEU A 176 9.19 31.44 -9.02
N ARG A 177 9.44 31.05 -7.78
CA ARG A 177 9.28 31.95 -6.61
C ARG A 177 10.39 32.98 -6.51
N SER A 178 10.20 34.01 -5.70
CA SER A 178 11.19 35.08 -5.47
C SER A 178 12.47 34.62 -4.79
N ASP A 179 12.47 33.46 -4.17
CA ASP A 179 13.64 32.78 -3.59
C ASP A 179 14.42 31.93 -4.62
N GLY A 180 13.93 31.84 -5.86
CA GLY A 180 14.52 31.08 -6.94
C GLY A 180 14.13 29.58 -6.94
N ASN A 181 13.19 29.18 -6.07
CA ASN A 181 12.66 27.81 -6.06
C ASN A 181 11.49 27.65 -7.05
N PRO A 182 11.42 26.53 -7.79
CA PRO A 182 10.31 26.27 -8.69
C PRO A 182 9.02 25.99 -7.91
N THR A 183 7.90 26.24 -8.55
CA THR A 183 6.63 25.71 -8.09
C THR A 183 6.46 24.27 -8.56
N TYR A 184 5.57 23.53 -7.90
CA TYR A 184 5.17 22.18 -8.29
C TYR A 184 4.81 22.09 -9.78
N MET A 185 4.08 23.07 -10.32
CA MET A 185 3.60 23.06 -11.69
C MET A 185 4.76 23.03 -12.71
N LEU A 186 5.76 23.89 -12.52
CA LEU A 186 6.93 23.93 -13.40
C LEU A 186 7.80 22.69 -13.22
N ALA A 187 8.09 22.33 -11.96
CA ALA A 187 9.02 21.25 -11.66
C ALA A 187 8.53 19.91 -12.24
N VAL A 188 7.24 19.60 -12.12
CA VAL A 188 6.65 18.36 -12.67
C VAL A 188 6.75 18.33 -14.19
N VAL A 189 6.41 19.43 -14.88
CA VAL A 189 6.45 19.46 -16.35
C VAL A 189 7.88 19.30 -16.86
N VAL A 190 8.84 20.00 -16.28
CA VAL A 190 10.25 19.91 -16.69
C VAL A 190 10.81 18.51 -16.45
N ASP A 191 10.52 17.95 -15.27
CA ASP A 191 11.03 16.62 -14.94
C ASP A 191 10.35 15.51 -15.76
N ASP A 192 9.05 15.58 -15.99
CA ASP A 192 8.34 14.62 -16.85
C ASP A 192 8.89 14.66 -18.29
N HIS A 193 9.16 15.87 -18.83
CA HIS A 193 9.77 16.03 -20.14
C HIS A 193 11.20 15.46 -20.18
N ASP A 194 12.06 15.87 -19.28
CA ASP A 194 13.48 15.47 -19.28
C ASP A 194 13.66 13.97 -18.99
N MET A 195 12.74 13.37 -18.22
CA MET A 195 12.71 11.92 -17.95
C MET A 195 12.08 11.13 -19.11
N GLY A 196 11.54 11.79 -20.13
CA GLY A 196 10.90 11.14 -21.29
C GLY A 196 9.59 10.44 -20.94
N VAL A 197 8.86 10.95 -19.93
CA VAL A 197 7.56 10.40 -19.54
C VAL A 197 6.55 10.56 -20.67
N THR A 198 5.94 9.45 -21.08
CA THR A 198 4.93 9.42 -22.13
C THR A 198 3.51 9.33 -21.58
N HIS A 199 3.35 8.78 -20.38
CA HIS A 199 2.04 8.59 -19.73
C HIS A 199 2.10 9.02 -18.28
N VAL A 200 1.19 9.92 -17.90
CA VAL A 200 0.99 10.43 -16.54
C VAL A 200 -0.24 9.78 -15.95
N ILE A 201 -0.06 8.82 -15.04
CA ILE A 201 -1.14 8.16 -14.30
C ILE A 201 -1.07 8.62 -12.85
N ARG A 202 -2.12 9.31 -12.34
CA ARG A 202 -2.15 9.90 -10.99
C ARG A 202 -3.56 10.11 -10.46
N GLY A 203 -3.72 10.50 -9.21
CA GLY A 203 -5.04 10.79 -8.63
C GLY A 203 -5.78 11.94 -9.31
N ASP A 204 -7.11 11.87 -9.37
CA ASP A 204 -7.98 12.86 -9.98
C ASP A 204 -8.06 14.20 -9.24
N ASP A 205 -7.53 14.26 -8.01
CA ASP A 205 -7.27 15.51 -7.29
C ASP A 205 -6.22 16.41 -7.98
N HIS A 206 -5.47 15.86 -8.95
CA HIS A 206 -4.57 16.59 -9.83
C HIS A 206 -5.18 16.98 -11.19
N LEU A 207 -6.44 16.67 -11.46
CA LEU A 207 -7.05 16.93 -12.76
C LEU A 207 -7.06 18.42 -13.13
N THR A 208 -7.32 19.31 -12.16
CA THR A 208 -7.25 20.77 -12.36
C THR A 208 -5.84 21.26 -12.64
N ASN A 209 -4.81 20.54 -12.18
CA ASN A 209 -3.41 20.86 -12.48
C ASN A 209 -3.06 20.53 -13.92
N ALA A 210 -3.71 19.52 -14.51
CA ALA A 210 -3.46 19.07 -15.87
C ALA A 210 -3.60 20.20 -16.90
N ALA A 211 -4.67 21.01 -16.80
CA ALA A 211 -4.86 22.15 -17.70
C ALA A 211 -3.72 23.16 -17.61
N ARG A 212 -3.28 23.49 -16.39
CA ARG A 212 -2.17 24.43 -16.18
C ARG A 212 -0.84 23.88 -16.66
N GLN A 213 -0.62 22.58 -16.46
CA GLN A 213 0.59 21.89 -16.95
C GLN A 213 0.59 21.81 -18.48
N THR A 214 -0.55 21.53 -19.12
CA THR A 214 -0.70 21.59 -20.58
C THR A 214 -0.28 22.96 -21.11
N GLN A 215 -0.72 24.06 -20.49
CA GLN A 215 -0.29 25.39 -20.91
C GLN A 215 1.22 25.64 -20.78
N ILE A 216 1.89 25.00 -19.82
CA ILE A 216 3.37 25.07 -19.72
C ILE A 216 4.01 24.28 -20.85
N TYR A 217 3.53 23.04 -21.16
CA TYR A 217 4.01 22.26 -22.30
C TYR A 217 3.87 23.03 -23.61
N ASP A 218 2.68 23.58 -23.85
CA ASP A 218 2.40 24.38 -25.05
C ASP A 218 3.31 25.62 -25.18
N ALA A 219 3.54 26.33 -24.06
CA ALA A 219 4.39 27.51 -24.03
C ALA A 219 5.86 27.17 -24.34
N LEU A 220 6.31 25.96 -23.99
CA LEU A 220 7.65 25.42 -24.27
C LEU A 220 7.76 24.77 -25.65
N GLY A 221 6.62 24.49 -26.31
CA GLY A 221 6.60 23.74 -27.55
C GLY A 221 6.94 22.25 -27.36
N TRP A 222 6.68 21.73 -26.18
CA TRP A 222 6.91 20.32 -25.83
C TRP A 222 5.63 19.49 -26.02
N ASP A 223 5.82 18.21 -26.37
CA ASP A 223 4.70 17.27 -26.47
C ASP A 223 4.08 17.02 -25.09
N VAL A 224 2.76 17.12 -25.00
CA VAL A 224 2.02 16.81 -23.77
C VAL A 224 1.90 15.27 -23.65
N PRO A 225 2.32 14.67 -22.50
CA PRO A 225 2.15 13.23 -22.31
C PRO A 225 0.67 12.85 -22.22
N SER A 226 0.33 11.60 -22.56
CA SER A 226 -1.01 11.06 -22.29
C SER A 226 -1.33 11.15 -20.80
N MET A 227 -2.51 11.65 -20.44
CA MET A 227 -2.91 11.86 -19.06
C MET A 227 -4.03 10.91 -18.65
N SER A 228 -3.94 10.40 -17.43
CA SER A 228 -4.90 9.47 -16.84
C SER A 228 -5.10 9.82 -15.36
N HIS A 229 -6.26 10.40 -15.05
CA HIS A 229 -6.60 10.79 -13.70
C HIS A 229 -7.54 9.75 -13.06
N ILE A 230 -6.98 8.94 -12.15
CA ILE A 230 -7.70 7.83 -11.50
C ILE A 230 -8.45 8.33 -10.27
N PRO A 231 -9.73 7.93 -10.07
CA PRO A 231 -10.52 8.37 -8.93
C PRO A 231 -9.86 8.01 -7.59
N LEU A 232 -10.06 8.87 -6.60
CA LEU A 232 -9.56 8.62 -5.24
C LEU A 232 -10.22 7.40 -4.60
N ILE A 233 -9.55 6.84 -3.59
CA ILE A 233 -10.13 5.81 -2.73
C ILE A 233 -10.91 6.50 -1.61
N HIS A 234 -12.14 6.04 -1.37
CA HIS A 234 -13.00 6.52 -0.30
C HIS A 234 -13.09 5.49 0.83
N GLY A 235 -13.33 5.96 2.04
CA GLY A 235 -13.64 5.13 3.19
C GLY A 235 -15.05 4.54 3.13
N PRO A 236 -15.42 3.71 4.12
CA PRO A 236 -16.76 3.14 4.23
C PRO A 236 -17.88 4.20 4.30
N ASP A 237 -17.58 5.37 4.85
CA ASP A 237 -18.48 6.51 4.97
C ASP A 237 -18.66 7.32 3.67
N GLY A 238 -17.94 6.95 2.59
CA GLY A 238 -17.98 7.63 1.31
C GLY A 238 -17.15 8.92 1.25
N ALA A 239 -16.42 9.30 2.31
CA ALA A 239 -15.46 10.40 2.28
C ALA A 239 -14.09 9.94 1.76
N LYS A 240 -13.26 10.87 1.27
CA LYS A 240 -11.87 10.58 0.88
C LYS A 240 -11.19 9.81 2.02
N LEU A 241 -10.59 8.67 1.70
CA LEU A 241 -9.88 7.85 2.67
C LEU A 241 -8.77 8.67 3.35
N SER A 242 -8.78 8.71 4.67
CA SER A 242 -7.86 9.53 5.46
C SER A 242 -7.44 8.78 6.72
N LYS A 243 -6.45 9.31 7.45
CA LYS A 243 -5.95 8.71 8.71
C LYS A 243 -7.07 8.38 9.72
N ARG A 244 -8.14 9.20 9.80
CA ARG A 244 -9.31 8.94 10.67
C ARG A 244 -10.13 7.69 10.26
N HIS A 245 -9.99 7.24 9.02
CA HIS A 245 -10.61 6.03 8.47
C HIS A 245 -9.66 4.83 8.50
N GLY A 246 -8.52 4.92 9.23
CA GLY A 246 -7.51 3.88 9.21
C GLY A 246 -6.73 3.81 7.89
N ALA A 247 -6.64 4.92 7.13
CA ALA A 247 -5.72 4.99 5.99
C ALA A 247 -4.28 4.87 6.51
N LEU A 248 -3.83 3.64 6.56
CA LEU A 248 -2.51 3.27 7.05
C LEU A 248 -1.48 3.36 5.91
N GLY A 249 -0.24 3.46 6.27
CA GLY A 249 0.87 3.24 5.36
C GLY A 249 0.93 1.76 4.93
N ILE A 250 1.58 1.50 3.83
CA ILE A 250 1.80 0.13 3.33
C ILE A 250 2.54 -0.74 4.36
N ASP A 251 3.44 -0.14 5.14
CA ASP A 251 4.14 -0.74 6.27
C ASP A 251 3.19 -1.33 7.32
N ALA A 252 2.11 -0.64 7.65
CA ALA A 252 1.12 -1.12 8.60
C ALA A 252 0.39 -2.39 8.09
N TYR A 253 0.07 -2.47 6.79
CA TYR A 253 -0.52 -3.69 6.22
C TYR A 253 0.45 -4.86 6.28
N ARG A 254 1.75 -4.63 6.09
CA ARG A 254 2.80 -5.63 6.31
C ARG A 254 2.77 -6.12 7.76
N SER A 255 2.79 -5.21 8.72
CA SER A 255 2.78 -5.53 10.16
C SER A 255 1.49 -6.22 10.61
N MET A 256 0.36 -5.97 9.94
CA MET A 256 -0.89 -6.72 10.12
C MET A 256 -0.85 -8.13 9.52
N GLY A 257 0.21 -8.49 8.81
CA GLY A 257 0.39 -9.81 8.24
C GLY A 257 -0.33 -10.05 6.91
N TYR A 258 -0.62 -9.01 6.14
CA TYR A 258 -1.10 -9.15 4.78
C TYR A 258 0.04 -9.56 3.84
N LEU A 259 -0.27 -10.39 2.85
CA LEU A 259 0.67 -10.77 1.79
C LEU A 259 0.73 -9.68 0.71
N PRO A 260 1.91 -9.33 0.18
CA PRO A 260 2.03 -8.29 -0.84
C PRO A 260 1.25 -8.61 -2.12
N ALA A 261 1.18 -9.88 -2.52
CA ALA A 261 0.40 -10.32 -3.67
C ALA A 261 -1.11 -10.09 -3.48
N ALA A 262 -1.64 -10.41 -2.29
CA ALA A 262 -3.04 -10.15 -1.96
C ALA A 262 -3.36 -8.65 -1.94
N LEU A 263 -2.45 -7.85 -1.38
CA LEU A 263 -2.64 -6.40 -1.34
C LEU A 263 -2.59 -5.80 -2.75
N ARG A 264 -1.66 -6.23 -3.63
CA ARG A 264 -1.65 -5.80 -5.04
C ARG A 264 -2.96 -6.14 -5.74
N ASN A 265 -3.46 -7.36 -5.58
CA ASN A 265 -4.74 -7.76 -6.19
C ASN A 265 -5.91 -6.93 -5.64
N TYR A 266 -5.93 -6.67 -4.34
CA TYR A 266 -6.96 -5.82 -3.75
C TYR A 266 -6.90 -4.39 -4.30
N LEU A 267 -5.68 -3.81 -4.37
CA LEU A 267 -5.46 -2.46 -4.86
C LEU A 267 -5.84 -2.29 -6.33
N VAL A 268 -5.51 -3.27 -7.19
CA VAL A 268 -5.87 -3.17 -8.62
C VAL A 268 -7.38 -3.17 -8.79
N ARG A 269 -8.12 -3.95 -7.99
CA ARG A 269 -9.59 -3.99 -8.01
C ARG A 269 -10.25 -2.73 -7.44
N LEU A 270 -9.51 -1.86 -6.77
CA LEU A 270 -10.02 -0.57 -6.34
C LEU A 270 -10.03 0.44 -7.51
N GLY A 271 -10.98 0.28 -8.40
CA GLY A 271 -11.24 1.16 -9.53
C GLY A 271 -10.93 0.58 -10.90
N TRP A 272 -10.33 -0.62 -10.99
CA TRP A 272 -10.15 -1.34 -12.25
C TRP A 272 -10.85 -2.70 -12.21
N SER A 273 -11.31 -3.16 -13.37
CA SER A 273 -11.98 -4.47 -13.51
C SER A 273 -11.62 -5.16 -14.82
N HIS A 274 -11.65 -6.48 -14.82
CA HIS A 274 -11.50 -7.33 -16.00
C HIS A 274 -12.57 -8.42 -15.98
N GLY A 275 -13.70 -8.16 -16.62
CA GLY A 275 -14.87 -9.02 -16.52
C GLY A 275 -15.26 -9.29 -15.07
N ASP A 276 -15.59 -10.54 -14.76
CA ASP A 276 -15.99 -11.02 -13.41
C ASP A 276 -14.81 -11.56 -12.59
N GLN A 277 -13.58 -11.51 -13.12
CA GLN A 277 -12.41 -12.03 -12.41
C GLN A 277 -12.08 -11.17 -11.19
N GLU A 278 -11.95 -11.82 -10.04
CA GLU A 278 -11.65 -11.17 -8.75
C GLU A 278 -10.22 -11.47 -8.27
N VAL A 279 -9.66 -12.60 -8.66
CA VAL A 279 -8.35 -13.07 -8.20
C VAL A 279 -7.40 -13.18 -9.40
N PHE A 280 -6.25 -12.57 -9.26
CA PHE A 280 -5.25 -12.46 -10.32
C PHE A 280 -3.85 -12.79 -9.80
N SER A 281 -3.12 -13.61 -10.48
CA SER A 281 -1.66 -13.64 -10.36
C SER A 281 -1.07 -12.30 -10.83
N THR A 282 0.17 -12.02 -10.47
CA THR A 282 0.86 -10.81 -10.93
C THR A 282 0.94 -10.74 -12.46
N GLN A 283 1.19 -11.88 -13.13
CA GLN A 283 1.26 -11.94 -14.57
C GLN A 283 -0.11 -11.69 -15.23
N GLU A 284 -1.18 -12.27 -14.71
CA GLU A 284 -2.53 -12.00 -15.19
C GLU A 284 -2.92 -10.52 -15.04
N MET A 285 -2.51 -9.87 -13.93
CA MET A 285 -2.71 -8.43 -13.79
C MET A 285 -1.98 -7.65 -14.88
N ILE A 286 -0.71 -7.97 -15.15
CA ILE A 286 0.09 -7.32 -16.21
C ILE A 286 -0.60 -7.53 -17.58
N ASP A 287 -0.97 -8.75 -17.90
CA ASP A 287 -1.53 -9.11 -19.21
C ASP A 287 -2.92 -8.48 -19.47
N ALA A 288 -3.70 -8.29 -18.43
CA ALA A 288 -5.06 -7.76 -18.52
C ALA A 288 -5.17 -6.23 -18.34
N PHE A 289 -4.23 -5.60 -17.63
CA PHE A 289 -4.36 -4.21 -17.19
C PHE A 289 -4.43 -3.22 -18.37
N ASN A 290 -5.42 -2.36 -18.38
CA ASN A 290 -5.55 -1.25 -19.34
C ASN A 290 -6.24 -0.05 -18.66
N LEU A 291 -5.99 1.16 -19.19
CA LEU A 291 -6.52 2.41 -18.65
C LEU A 291 -8.02 2.56 -18.93
N SER A 292 -8.52 2.03 -20.04
CA SER A 292 -9.93 2.13 -20.44
C SER A 292 -10.88 1.33 -19.56
N SER A 293 -10.37 0.36 -18.79
CA SER A 293 -11.15 -0.43 -17.82
C SER A 293 -11.14 0.18 -16.41
N ILE A 294 -10.54 1.37 -16.24
CA ILE A 294 -10.60 2.10 -14.98
C ILE A 294 -11.93 2.85 -14.91
N GLY A 295 -12.70 2.61 -13.86
CA GLY A 295 -13.95 3.32 -13.60
C GLY A 295 -13.72 4.78 -13.22
N ARG A 296 -14.69 5.64 -13.52
CA ARG A 296 -14.64 7.09 -13.20
C ARG A 296 -15.11 7.43 -11.79
N SER A 297 -15.73 6.49 -11.11
CA SER A 297 -16.26 6.69 -9.75
C SER A 297 -15.26 6.27 -8.69
N PRO A 298 -15.19 6.93 -7.53
CA PRO A 298 -14.38 6.52 -6.41
C PRO A 298 -14.69 5.09 -5.95
N ALA A 299 -13.65 4.30 -5.71
CA ALA A 299 -13.77 2.97 -5.12
C ALA A 299 -13.81 3.08 -3.59
N ARG A 300 -14.60 2.25 -2.93
CA ARG A 300 -14.67 2.19 -1.46
C ARG A 300 -13.74 1.11 -0.92
N PHE A 301 -12.99 1.46 0.11
CA PHE A 301 -12.14 0.53 0.83
C PHE A 301 -12.98 -0.37 1.76
N ASP A 302 -12.80 -1.68 1.66
CA ASP A 302 -13.49 -2.71 2.44
C ASP A 302 -12.45 -3.65 3.06
N TYR A 303 -12.28 -3.57 4.38
CA TYR A 303 -11.33 -4.39 5.14
C TYR A 303 -11.72 -5.88 5.11
N ALA A 304 -13.00 -6.20 5.23
CA ALA A 304 -13.44 -7.61 5.23
C ALA A 304 -13.16 -8.29 3.89
N LYS A 305 -13.32 -7.55 2.79
CA LYS A 305 -12.96 -8.04 1.45
C LYS A 305 -11.46 -8.26 1.33
N LEU A 306 -10.63 -7.35 1.85
CA LEU A 306 -9.17 -7.50 1.86
C LEU A 306 -8.73 -8.72 2.68
N GLU A 307 -9.27 -8.90 3.89
CA GLU A 307 -8.97 -10.06 4.73
C GLU A 307 -9.35 -11.39 4.06
N ASN A 308 -10.54 -11.46 3.46
CA ASN A 308 -10.99 -12.66 2.78
C ASN A 308 -10.11 -12.99 1.58
N LEU A 309 -9.71 -11.98 0.82
CA LEU A 309 -8.79 -12.14 -0.30
C LEU A 309 -7.42 -12.60 0.18
N ASN A 310 -6.90 -12.01 1.26
CA ASN A 310 -5.62 -12.41 1.83
C ASN A 310 -5.63 -13.87 2.31
N GLY A 311 -6.70 -14.30 2.99
CA GLY A 311 -6.88 -15.70 3.39
C GLY A 311 -6.89 -16.66 2.20
N LEU A 312 -7.43 -16.24 1.05
CA LEU A 312 -7.37 -17.04 -0.18
C LEU A 312 -5.92 -17.18 -0.68
N TYR A 313 -5.17 -16.07 -0.74
CA TYR A 313 -3.75 -16.08 -1.13
C TYR A 313 -2.91 -16.93 -0.17
N MET A 314 -3.16 -16.84 1.15
CA MET A 314 -2.44 -17.68 2.13
C MET A 314 -2.65 -19.18 1.85
N ARG A 315 -3.87 -19.62 1.55
CA ARG A 315 -4.16 -21.02 1.22
C ARG A 315 -3.50 -21.48 -0.10
N GLN A 316 -3.36 -20.56 -1.06
CA GLN A 316 -2.72 -20.85 -2.36
C GLN A 316 -1.20 -20.82 -2.30
N SER A 317 -0.60 -20.11 -1.32
CA SER A 317 0.83 -20.05 -1.14
C SER A 317 1.40 -21.38 -0.66
N SER A 318 2.63 -21.68 -1.07
CA SER A 318 3.38 -22.80 -0.50
C SER A 318 3.69 -22.57 0.98
N ASP A 319 3.92 -23.66 1.70
CA ASP A 319 4.23 -23.59 3.13
C ASP A 319 5.54 -22.82 3.39
N GLN A 320 6.52 -22.96 2.48
CA GLN A 320 7.78 -22.24 2.56
C GLN A 320 7.61 -20.74 2.32
N GLU A 321 6.84 -20.32 1.32
CA GLU A 321 6.54 -18.90 1.07
C GLU A 321 5.88 -18.23 2.27
N LEU A 322 4.95 -18.93 2.95
CA LEU A 322 4.31 -18.41 4.16
C LEU A 322 5.29 -18.30 5.33
N LEU A 323 6.17 -19.29 5.52
CA LEU A 323 7.19 -19.22 6.54
C LEU A 323 8.17 -18.06 6.27
N ASP A 324 8.63 -17.89 5.05
CA ASP A 324 9.51 -16.80 4.67
C ASP A 324 8.84 -15.43 4.87
N ALA A 325 7.58 -15.30 4.47
CA ALA A 325 6.80 -14.09 4.72
C ALA A 325 6.61 -13.80 6.22
N LEU A 326 6.37 -14.84 7.03
CA LEU A 326 6.28 -14.71 8.49
C LEU A 326 7.61 -14.23 9.09
N LYS A 327 8.75 -14.78 8.64
CA LYS A 327 10.09 -14.38 9.11
C LYS A 327 10.38 -12.91 8.85
N VAL A 328 9.86 -12.32 7.79
CA VAL A 328 10.02 -10.88 7.48
C VAL A 328 9.39 -9.99 8.55
N ILE A 329 8.20 -10.36 9.05
CA ILE A 329 7.46 -9.53 10.02
C ILE A 329 7.72 -9.96 11.48
N LEU A 330 8.31 -11.11 11.70
CA LEU A 330 8.54 -11.69 13.03
C LEU A 330 9.33 -10.78 13.98
N PRO A 331 10.38 -10.05 13.54
CA PRO A 331 11.09 -9.11 14.42
C PRO A 331 10.20 -8.04 15.04
N GLU A 332 9.14 -7.65 14.34
CA GLU A 332 8.21 -6.63 14.79
C GLU A 332 7.09 -7.21 15.66
N ILE A 333 6.46 -8.31 15.22
CA ILE A 333 5.26 -8.86 15.87
C ILE A 333 5.57 -9.96 16.91
N GLY A 334 6.71 -10.64 16.79
CA GLY A 334 7.08 -11.80 17.59
C GLY A 334 7.29 -11.51 19.09
N PRO A 335 8.08 -10.47 19.46
CA PRO A 335 8.40 -10.19 20.87
C PRO A 335 7.16 -10.01 21.74
N ALA A 336 6.13 -9.33 21.25
CA ALA A 336 4.87 -9.15 21.97
C ALA A 336 4.09 -10.47 22.18
N ARG A 337 4.43 -11.53 21.45
CA ARG A 337 3.85 -12.88 21.49
C ARG A 337 4.75 -13.91 22.18
N GLY A 338 5.90 -13.48 22.67
CA GLY A 338 6.88 -14.37 23.29
C GLY A 338 7.68 -15.22 22.29
N VAL A 339 7.74 -14.78 21.03
CA VAL A 339 8.55 -15.41 19.99
C VAL A 339 9.81 -14.59 19.74
N ALA A 340 10.96 -15.25 19.63
CA ALA A 340 12.20 -14.59 19.30
C ALA A 340 12.11 -13.93 17.89
N PRO A 341 12.84 -12.84 17.64
CA PRO A 341 12.87 -12.18 16.34
C PRO A 341 13.32 -13.08 15.18
N THR A 342 14.04 -14.16 15.52
CA THR A 342 14.48 -15.19 14.56
C THR A 342 14.08 -16.57 15.08
N LEU A 343 13.65 -17.43 14.17
CA LEU A 343 13.32 -18.83 14.51
C LEU A 343 14.59 -19.69 14.53
N SER A 344 14.62 -20.67 15.45
CA SER A 344 15.63 -21.73 15.37
C SER A 344 15.27 -22.69 14.23
N PRO A 345 16.26 -23.42 13.66
CA PRO A 345 15.98 -24.42 12.62
C PRO A 345 14.95 -25.47 13.03
N GLU A 346 14.95 -25.86 14.30
CA GLU A 346 13.98 -26.81 14.85
C GLU A 346 12.55 -26.21 14.85
N LEU A 347 12.42 -24.96 15.25
CA LEU A 347 11.11 -24.29 15.27
C LEU A 347 10.61 -24.00 13.84
N GLU A 348 11.49 -23.65 12.90
CA GLU A 348 11.14 -23.53 11.48
C GLU A 348 10.59 -24.85 10.93
N ALA A 349 11.24 -25.97 11.24
CA ALA A 349 10.76 -27.30 10.81
C ALA A 349 9.37 -27.61 11.39
N LYS A 350 9.10 -27.26 12.67
CA LYS A 350 7.78 -27.41 13.30
C LYS A 350 6.73 -26.50 12.64
N PHE A 351 7.08 -25.25 12.31
CA PHE A 351 6.18 -24.36 11.57
C PHE A 351 5.82 -24.93 10.18
N LEU A 352 6.82 -25.43 9.43
CA LEU A 352 6.57 -26.05 8.11
C LEU A 352 5.64 -27.27 8.23
N ALA A 353 5.90 -28.14 9.20
CA ALA A 353 5.06 -29.32 9.42
C ALA A 353 3.61 -28.96 9.83
N ALA A 354 3.43 -27.85 10.56
CA ALA A 354 2.12 -27.36 10.98
C ALA A 354 1.40 -26.51 9.91
N MET A 355 2.14 -25.96 8.95
CA MET A 355 1.64 -24.96 8.00
C MET A 355 0.37 -25.37 7.26
N PRO A 356 0.22 -26.60 6.75
CA PRO A 356 -1.02 -27.00 6.07
C PRO A 356 -2.27 -26.80 6.94
N GLY A 357 -2.20 -27.14 8.23
CA GLY A 357 -3.31 -26.95 9.16
C GLY A 357 -3.52 -25.51 9.62
N LEU A 358 -2.43 -24.70 9.67
CA LEU A 358 -2.48 -23.31 10.10
C LEU A 358 -3.08 -22.40 9.00
N LYS A 359 -2.64 -22.55 7.75
CA LYS A 359 -3.05 -21.66 6.64
C LYS A 359 -4.53 -21.82 6.22
N GLU A 360 -5.15 -22.95 6.52
CA GLU A 360 -6.57 -23.20 6.17
C GLU A 360 -7.54 -22.23 6.86
N ARG A 361 -7.18 -21.73 8.03
CA ARG A 361 -8.06 -20.91 8.88
C ARG A 361 -7.59 -19.48 9.03
N ALA A 362 -6.30 -19.24 8.93
CA ALA A 362 -5.70 -17.93 9.10
C ALA A 362 -6.00 -17.04 7.90
N LYS A 363 -6.39 -15.81 8.15
CA LYS A 363 -6.58 -14.78 7.14
C LYS A 363 -5.36 -13.87 7.01
N THR A 364 -4.48 -13.85 8.01
CA THR A 364 -3.24 -13.06 8.04
C THR A 364 -2.10 -13.88 8.65
N LEU A 365 -0.86 -13.48 8.40
CA LEU A 365 0.32 -14.09 9.04
C LEU A 365 0.32 -13.89 10.55
N VAL A 366 -0.32 -12.83 11.04
CA VAL A 366 -0.51 -12.59 12.48
C VAL A 366 -1.43 -13.63 13.09
N GLU A 367 -2.59 -13.88 12.47
CA GLU A 367 -3.51 -14.94 12.90
C GLU A 367 -2.88 -16.33 12.80
N LEU A 368 -2.04 -16.56 11.76
CA LEU A 368 -1.28 -17.79 11.60
C LEU A 368 -0.33 -17.99 12.79
N LEU A 369 0.44 -16.95 13.15
CA LEU A 369 1.36 -16.99 14.29
C LEU A 369 0.60 -17.22 15.61
N ASP A 370 -0.52 -16.51 15.83
CA ASP A 370 -1.35 -16.68 17.02
C ASP A 370 -1.94 -18.10 17.12
N SER A 371 -2.32 -18.70 15.98
CA SER A 371 -2.81 -20.09 15.91
C SER A 371 -1.71 -21.12 16.14
N ALA A 372 -0.47 -20.75 15.87
CA ALA A 372 0.73 -21.57 16.09
C ALA A 372 1.30 -21.45 17.51
N PHE A 373 0.61 -20.77 18.44
CA PHE A 373 1.05 -20.53 19.82
C PHE A 373 1.63 -21.79 20.49
N TYR A 374 1.02 -22.93 20.28
CA TYR A 374 1.44 -24.22 20.84
C TYR A 374 2.84 -24.67 20.40
N LEU A 375 3.42 -24.13 19.30
CA LEU A 375 4.75 -24.49 18.83
C LEU A 375 5.87 -23.84 19.63
N TYR A 376 5.63 -22.65 20.21
CA TYR A 376 6.65 -21.82 20.86
C TYR A 376 6.35 -21.48 22.31
N ALA A 377 5.16 -21.77 22.80
CA ALA A 377 4.78 -21.47 24.19
C ALA A 377 5.59 -22.32 25.18
N PRO A 378 6.11 -21.72 26.25
CA PRO A 378 6.82 -22.45 27.30
C PRO A 378 5.87 -23.37 28.08
N ARG A 379 6.40 -24.45 28.64
CA ARG A 379 5.67 -25.35 29.56
C ARG A 379 5.83 -24.91 31.01
N PRO A 380 4.80 -25.10 31.87
CA PRO A 380 3.42 -25.56 31.52
C PRO A 380 2.67 -24.51 30.72
N LEU A 381 1.80 -24.95 29.79
CA LEU A 381 1.04 -24.03 28.94
C LEU A 381 0.08 -23.16 29.74
N LYS A 382 0.04 -21.87 29.43
CA LYS A 382 -1.00 -20.97 29.91
C LYS A 382 -2.30 -21.22 29.14
N LEU A 383 -3.30 -21.70 29.86
CA LEU A 383 -4.64 -21.95 29.30
C LEU A 383 -5.42 -20.65 29.18
N ASP A 384 -6.16 -20.48 28.08
CA ASP A 384 -7.20 -19.46 28.04
C ASP A 384 -8.44 -19.91 28.86
N GLU A 385 -9.37 -19.00 29.14
CA GLU A 385 -10.54 -19.24 29.97
C GLU A 385 -11.40 -20.42 29.45
N LYS A 386 -11.56 -20.54 28.13
CA LYS A 386 -12.33 -21.63 27.51
C LYS A 386 -11.61 -22.96 27.63
N ALA A 387 -10.29 -22.98 27.42
CA ALA A 387 -9.49 -24.20 27.59
C ALA A 387 -9.46 -24.65 29.04
N ALA A 388 -9.31 -23.74 29.98
CA ALA A 388 -9.36 -24.04 31.42
C ALA A 388 -10.71 -24.66 31.79
N GLY A 389 -11.82 -24.15 31.27
CA GLY A 389 -13.16 -24.71 31.50
C GLY A 389 -13.40 -26.11 30.93
N LEU A 390 -12.51 -26.61 30.07
CA LEU A 390 -12.56 -27.98 29.53
C LEU A 390 -11.78 -28.99 30.37
N LEU A 391 -11.04 -28.55 31.38
CA LEU A 391 -10.16 -29.37 32.22
C LEU A 391 -10.68 -29.47 33.65
N ASP A 392 -11.91 -30.02 33.84
CA ASP A 392 -12.42 -30.44 35.14
C ASP A 392 -11.68 -31.70 35.65
N ASP A 393 -11.91 -32.08 36.91
CA ASP A 393 -11.24 -33.22 37.53
C ASP A 393 -11.42 -34.53 36.75
N ALA A 394 -12.59 -34.74 36.19
CA ALA A 394 -12.86 -35.91 35.36
C ALA A 394 -12.12 -35.88 34.04
N ALA A 395 -11.95 -34.68 33.42
CA ALA A 395 -11.17 -34.49 32.23
C ALA A 395 -9.67 -34.75 32.51
N ARG A 396 -9.13 -34.25 33.63
CA ARG A 396 -7.74 -34.46 34.04
C ARG A 396 -7.42 -35.96 34.25
N GLN A 397 -8.31 -36.71 34.91
CA GLN A 397 -8.17 -38.15 35.01
C GLN A 397 -8.17 -38.86 33.67
N ARG A 398 -9.02 -38.42 32.75
CA ARG A 398 -9.02 -38.91 31.35
C ARG A 398 -7.72 -38.64 30.63
N LEU A 399 -7.12 -37.43 30.83
CA LEU A 399 -5.80 -37.10 30.21
C LEU A 399 -4.73 -38.10 30.61
N SER A 400 -4.63 -38.49 31.90
CA SER A 400 -3.67 -39.48 32.37
C SER A 400 -3.86 -40.85 31.68
N GLN A 401 -5.13 -41.34 31.62
CA GLN A 401 -5.43 -42.64 30.96
C GLN A 401 -5.15 -42.60 29.46
N ILE A 402 -5.49 -41.52 28.79
CA ILE A 402 -5.21 -41.34 27.35
C ILE A 402 -3.70 -41.24 27.10
N ALA A 403 -2.94 -40.61 27.97
CA ALA A 403 -1.49 -40.51 27.89
C ALA A 403 -0.84 -41.90 27.90
N GLU A 404 -1.32 -42.85 28.77
CA GLU A 404 -0.86 -44.24 28.78
C GLU A 404 -1.12 -44.97 27.44
N LYS A 405 -2.31 -44.79 26.87
CA LYS A 405 -2.66 -45.36 25.54
C LYS A 405 -1.78 -44.78 24.44
N LEU A 406 -1.57 -43.46 24.45
CA LEU A 406 -0.73 -42.78 23.47
C LEU A 406 0.75 -43.19 23.58
N ALA A 407 1.26 -43.41 24.80
CA ALA A 407 2.62 -43.87 25.01
C ALA A 407 2.91 -45.22 24.33
N ALA A 408 1.91 -46.06 24.18
CA ALA A 408 2.01 -47.36 23.51
C ALA A 408 1.92 -47.31 21.98
N VAL A 409 1.57 -46.18 21.39
CA VAL A 409 1.44 -46.04 19.92
C VAL A 409 2.83 -46.12 19.29
N ALA A 410 3.11 -47.09 18.45
CA ALA A 410 4.42 -47.28 17.83
C ALA A 410 4.72 -46.21 16.78
N ASP A 411 3.77 -45.96 15.89
CA ASP A 411 3.88 -45.00 14.79
C ASP A 411 3.21 -43.67 15.18
N TRP A 412 4.00 -42.62 15.35
CA TRP A 412 3.54 -41.30 15.84
C TRP A 412 3.02 -40.42 14.70
N MET A 413 2.01 -40.91 14.00
CA MET A 413 1.33 -40.26 12.87
C MET A 413 -0.12 -39.98 13.22
N PRO A 414 -0.79 -38.98 12.54
CA PRO A 414 -2.16 -38.58 12.88
C PRO A 414 -3.18 -39.74 12.95
N ALA A 415 -3.18 -40.64 11.97
CA ALA A 415 -4.15 -41.72 11.91
C ALA A 415 -4.00 -42.75 13.05
N PRO A 416 -2.82 -43.29 13.40
CA PRO A 416 -2.63 -44.11 14.59
C PRO A 416 -2.97 -43.44 15.91
N LEU A 417 -2.65 -42.12 16.02
CA LEU A 417 -2.99 -41.34 17.22
C LEU A 417 -4.51 -41.15 17.37
N GLU A 418 -5.20 -40.87 16.27
CA GLU A 418 -6.66 -40.81 16.26
C GLU A 418 -7.29 -42.16 16.65
N ALA A 419 -6.78 -43.27 16.09
CA ALA A 419 -7.28 -44.62 16.39
C ALA A 419 -7.13 -44.94 17.89
N ALA A 420 -6.02 -44.57 18.53
CA ALA A 420 -5.79 -44.80 19.96
C ALA A 420 -6.77 -44.00 20.84
N VAL A 421 -7.01 -42.73 20.52
CA VAL A 421 -7.93 -41.86 21.26
C VAL A 421 -9.38 -42.30 21.02
N ARG A 422 -9.73 -42.75 19.82
CA ARG A 422 -11.05 -43.31 19.47
C ARG A 422 -11.33 -44.62 20.22
N ALA A 423 -10.38 -45.53 20.24
CA ALA A 423 -10.48 -46.76 21.02
C ALA A 423 -10.70 -46.51 22.50
N TYR A 424 -9.93 -45.55 23.09
CA TYR A 424 -10.16 -45.13 24.47
C TYR A 424 -11.58 -44.59 24.69
N ALA A 425 -12.08 -43.74 23.78
CA ALA A 425 -13.43 -43.19 23.92
C ALA A 425 -14.51 -44.28 23.84
N GLU A 426 -14.37 -45.24 22.93
CA GLU A 426 -15.30 -46.39 22.78
C GLU A 426 -15.29 -47.32 24.02
N GLU A 427 -14.11 -47.67 24.55
CA GLU A 427 -13.93 -48.46 25.75
C GLU A 427 -14.61 -47.82 26.97
N ASN A 428 -14.70 -46.50 27.04
CA ASN A 428 -15.28 -45.74 28.15
C ASN A 428 -16.69 -45.20 27.86
N GLY A 429 -17.32 -45.57 26.74
CA GLY A 429 -18.68 -45.14 26.40
C GLY A 429 -18.77 -43.62 26.11
N LEU A 430 -17.69 -42.99 25.67
CA LEU A 430 -17.59 -41.55 25.35
C LEU A 430 -17.71 -41.31 23.86
N LYS A 431 -18.23 -40.14 23.49
CA LYS A 431 -18.05 -39.64 22.12
C LYS A 431 -16.62 -39.15 21.95
N LEU A 432 -16.03 -39.32 20.75
CA LEU A 432 -14.67 -38.86 20.46
C LEU A 432 -14.40 -37.40 20.89
N GLY A 433 -15.37 -36.51 20.67
CA GLY A 433 -15.23 -35.10 21.07
C GLY A 433 -15.04 -34.87 22.58
N GLN A 434 -15.61 -35.78 23.41
CA GLN A 434 -15.48 -35.70 24.89
C GLN A 434 -14.06 -36.09 25.36
N ALA A 435 -13.35 -36.91 24.59
CA ALA A 435 -11.93 -37.20 24.80
C ALA A 435 -11.02 -36.18 24.13
N ALA A 436 -11.36 -35.74 22.90
CA ALA A 436 -10.51 -34.84 22.10
C ALA A 436 -10.47 -33.39 22.60
N GLN A 437 -11.56 -32.85 23.18
CA GLN A 437 -11.56 -31.45 23.63
C GLN A 437 -10.63 -31.17 24.82
N PRO A 438 -10.61 -32.01 25.89
CA PRO A 438 -9.62 -31.87 26.94
C PRO A 438 -8.17 -32.03 26.44
N LEU A 439 -7.91 -32.99 25.52
CA LEU A 439 -6.61 -33.16 24.88
C LEU A 439 -6.19 -31.90 24.16
N ARG A 440 -7.07 -31.30 23.37
CA ARG A 440 -6.80 -30.05 22.67
C ARG A 440 -6.42 -28.93 23.63
N ALA A 441 -7.20 -28.75 24.70
CA ALA A 441 -6.93 -27.75 25.73
C ALA A 441 -5.55 -27.96 26.38
N ALA A 442 -5.23 -29.20 26.74
CA ALA A 442 -3.95 -29.55 27.37
C ALA A 442 -2.75 -29.35 26.42
N LEU A 443 -2.88 -29.68 25.13
CA LEU A 443 -1.80 -29.64 24.17
C LEU A 443 -1.55 -28.26 23.56
N THR A 444 -2.59 -27.42 23.47
CA THR A 444 -2.48 -26.14 22.77
C THR A 444 -2.77 -24.91 23.65
N GLY A 445 -3.26 -25.11 24.88
CA GLY A 445 -3.69 -24.01 25.73
C GLY A 445 -4.96 -23.31 25.26
N ARG A 446 -5.63 -23.82 24.21
CA ARG A 446 -6.78 -23.21 23.55
C ARG A 446 -7.89 -24.23 23.31
N ALA A 447 -9.14 -23.75 23.32
CA ALA A 447 -10.30 -24.58 22.95
C ALA A 447 -10.40 -24.87 21.44
N MET A 448 -9.70 -24.10 20.62
CA MET A 448 -9.65 -24.25 19.17
C MET A 448 -8.20 -24.28 18.69
N SER A 449 -7.89 -25.18 17.73
CA SER A 449 -6.56 -25.33 17.12
C SER A 449 -6.71 -25.97 15.73
N PRO A 450 -5.62 -26.12 14.96
CA PRO A 450 -5.58 -27.07 13.84
C PRO A 450 -6.00 -28.49 14.25
N GLY A 451 -6.00 -29.45 13.34
CA GLY A 451 -6.34 -30.85 13.64
C GLY A 451 -5.59 -31.37 14.86
N LEU A 452 -6.33 -31.94 15.86
CA LEU A 452 -5.73 -32.36 17.12
C LEU A 452 -4.59 -33.35 16.90
N PHE A 453 -4.80 -34.31 16.01
CA PHE A 453 -3.84 -35.38 15.77
C PHE A 453 -2.64 -34.88 14.93
N ASP A 454 -2.86 -33.88 14.07
CA ASP A 454 -1.77 -33.17 13.37
C ASP A 454 -0.91 -32.39 14.37
N VAL A 455 -1.53 -31.72 15.34
CA VAL A 455 -0.82 -31.03 16.44
C VAL A 455 0.03 -32.02 17.22
N MET A 456 -0.49 -33.19 17.58
CA MET A 456 0.27 -34.24 18.29
C MET A 456 1.46 -34.73 17.44
N ALA A 457 1.26 -34.96 16.15
CA ALA A 457 2.32 -35.40 15.25
C ALA A 457 3.46 -34.37 15.16
N VAL A 458 3.11 -33.09 15.05
CA VAL A 458 4.08 -31.98 14.99
C VAL A 458 4.82 -31.77 16.32
N LEU A 459 4.13 -31.87 17.45
CA LEU A 459 4.75 -31.75 18.79
C LEU A 459 5.71 -32.91 19.06
N GLY A 460 5.41 -34.07 18.51
CA GLY A 460 6.14 -35.31 18.80
C GLY A 460 5.68 -35.97 20.10
N ARG A 461 6.13 -37.22 20.30
CA ARG A 461 5.72 -38.06 21.44
C ARG A 461 6.08 -37.42 22.79
N GLU A 462 7.35 -37.06 22.96
CA GLU A 462 7.87 -36.58 24.23
C GLU A 462 7.13 -35.33 24.71
N GLU A 463 7.03 -34.32 23.84
CA GLU A 463 6.38 -33.05 24.17
C GLU A 463 4.86 -33.23 24.40
N THR A 464 4.19 -34.06 23.60
CA THR A 464 2.78 -34.40 23.79
C THR A 464 2.51 -35.01 25.17
N LEU A 465 3.24 -36.07 25.52
CA LEU A 465 3.04 -36.75 26.80
C LEU A 465 3.38 -35.83 27.99
N ALA A 466 4.41 -35.03 27.86
CA ALA A 466 4.81 -34.07 28.88
C ALA A 466 3.75 -32.99 29.12
N ARG A 467 3.09 -32.46 28.06
CA ARG A 467 1.98 -31.49 28.21
C ARG A 467 0.74 -32.09 28.84
N LEU A 468 0.47 -33.36 28.53
CA LEU A 468 -0.64 -34.07 29.18
C LEU A 468 -0.36 -34.24 30.66
N ALA A 469 0.86 -34.59 31.05
CA ALA A 469 1.26 -34.69 32.45
C ALA A 469 1.20 -33.33 33.20
N ASP A 470 1.50 -32.22 32.55
CA ASP A 470 1.40 -30.88 33.15
C ASP A 470 -0.04 -30.50 33.51
N GLN A 471 -1.04 -31.08 32.85
CA GLN A 471 -2.46 -30.74 32.98
C GLN A 471 -3.32 -31.85 33.57
N ALA A 472 -2.75 -33.04 33.82
CA ALA A 472 -3.43 -34.21 34.39
C ALA A 472 -3.72 -34.08 35.90
#